data_5f1a78a3c16d799babbeb5c4e818d0d4
#
_entry.id   5f1a78a3c16d799babbeb5c4e818d0d4
#
_cell.length_a   1.000
_cell.length_b   1.000
_cell.length_c   1.000
_cell.angle_alpha   90.00
_cell.angle_beta   90.00
_cell.angle_gamma   90.00
#
_symmetry.space_group_name_H-M   'P 1'
#
loop_
_entity.id
_entity.type
_entity.pdbx_description
1 polymer ?
#
loop_
_entity_poly.entity_id
_entity_poly.type
_entity_poly.pdbx_seq_one_letter_code
_entity_poly.pdbx_strand_id
1 'polypeptide(L)'
;NLYGNPAPWSFQTNAIATMLSYISCEKYPPSLLYLAMTLGPALMLLAAFDGVNGKLAGWITAFGRVPFFYYVVHIYLIHALALLFSWVTIGSIAWMFASSPPQKPANYGLDLPGIYAVWLAVVILLYPVCRWFADIKRHRAEWWWSYL
;
A
#
# COMPACT_ATOMS: atom_id res chain seq x y z
N ASN A 1 2.55 -6.21 -26.19
CA ASN A 1 2.83 -6.77 -24.84
C ASN A 1 3.00 -8.30 -24.92
N LEU A 2 4.15 -8.76 -25.44
CA LEU A 2 4.44 -10.19 -25.52
C LEU A 2 5.09 -10.71 -24.23
N TYR A 3 5.77 -9.84 -23.48
CA TYR A 3 6.46 -10.21 -22.26
C TYR A 3 5.78 -9.59 -21.04
N GLY A 4 5.43 -10.40 -20.06
CA GLY A 4 4.83 -9.97 -18.80
C GLY A 4 3.33 -9.75 -18.83
N ASN A 5 2.65 -9.88 -19.98
CA ASN A 5 1.19 -9.80 -20.07
C ASN A 5 0.68 -11.01 -20.85
N PRO A 6 0.10 -12.01 -20.19
CA PRO A 6 -0.44 -13.22 -20.84
C PRO A 6 -1.66 -12.92 -21.71
N ALA A 7 -2.42 -11.88 -21.41
CA ALA A 7 -3.57 -11.46 -22.20
C ALA A 7 -3.28 -10.13 -22.94
N PRO A 8 -3.45 -10.06 -24.27
CA PRO A 8 -3.38 -8.80 -24.99
C PRO A 8 -4.53 -7.88 -24.59
N TRP A 9 -4.29 -6.57 -24.65
CA TRP A 9 -5.38 -5.61 -24.49
C TRP A 9 -6.42 -5.77 -25.61
N SER A 10 -7.66 -5.46 -25.34
CA SER A 10 -8.76 -5.56 -26.29
C SER A 10 -9.69 -4.37 -26.19
N PHE A 11 -10.37 -4.07 -27.32
CA PHE A 11 -11.44 -3.09 -27.29
C PHE A 11 -12.59 -3.57 -26.41
N GLN A 12 -13.03 -2.71 -25.51
CA GLN A 12 -14.09 -2.96 -24.57
C GLN A 12 -15.36 -2.16 -24.98
N THR A 13 -16.42 -2.31 -24.21
CA THR A 13 -17.73 -1.67 -24.45
C THR A 13 -17.69 -0.14 -24.46
N ASN A 14 -16.70 0.48 -23.83
CA ASN A 14 -16.51 1.93 -23.82
C ASN A 14 -15.02 2.32 -23.83
N ALA A 15 -14.75 3.60 -24.10
CA ALA A 15 -13.38 4.11 -24.20
C ALA A 15 -12.60 3.99 -22.89
N ILE A 16 -13.25 4.20 -21.75
CA ILE A 16 -12.62 4.08 -20.42
C ILE A 16 -12.21 2.63 -20.16
N ALA A 17 -13.10 1.68 -20.39
CA ALA A 17 -12.80 0.27 -20.20
C ALA A 17 -11.72 -0.21 -21.18
N THR A 18 -11.67 0.31 -22.42
CA THR A 18 -10.60 0.03 -23.37
C THR A 18 -9.26 0.58 -22.88
N MET A 19 -9.24 1.81 -22.36
CA MET A 19 -8.04 2.38 -21.78
C MET A 19 -7.57 1.60 -20.54
N LEU A 20 -8.48 1.17 -19.67
CA LEU A 20 -8.16 0.31 -18.54
C LEU A 20 -7.61 -1.03 -18.97
N SER A 21 -8.15 -1.64 -20.03
CA SER A 21 -7.61 -2.88 -20.63
C SER A 21 -6.18 -2.69 -21.14
N TYR A 22 -5.87 -1.55 -21.76
CA TYR A 22 -4.51 -1.23 -22.22
C TYR A 22 -3.53 -1.04 -21.05
N ILE A 23 -3.97 -0.40 -19.98
CA ILE A 23 -3.18 -0.11 -18.78
C ILE A 23 -3.06 -1.36 -17.89
N SER A 24 -3.98 -2.32 -18.00
CA SER A 24 -3.95 -3.55 -17.21
C SER A 24 -2.73 -4.38 -17.59
N CYS A 25 -1.74 -4.43 -16.71
CA CYS A 25 -0.52 -5.20 -16.86
C CYS A 25 -0.22 -6.00 -15.61
N GLU A 26 0.33 -7.19 -15.79
CA GLU A 26 0.71 -8.02 -14.64
C GLU A 26 2.04 -7.56 -14.04
N LYS A 27 2.11 -7.73 -12.72
CA LYS A 27 3.31 -7.39 -11.95
C LYS A 27 4.42 -8.43 -12.12
N TYR A 28 4.06 -9.69 -12.38
CA TYR A 28 5.00 -10.80 -12.46
C TYR A 28 4.77 -11.66 -13.71
N PRO A 29 5.75 -11.77 -14.62
CA PRO A 29 7.00 -11.02 -14.67
C PRO A 29 6.78 -9.55 -15.06
N PRO A 30 7.60 -8.60 -14.54
CA PRO A 30 7.40 -7.18 -14.80
C PRO A 30 7.63 -6.86 -16.29
N SER A 31 6.59 -6.33 -16.94
CA SER A 31 6.69 -5.86 -18.33
C SER A 31 7.25 -4.45 -18.39
N LEU A 32 7.74 -4.04 -19.58
CA LEU A 32 8.16 -2.66 -19.82
C LEU A 32 7.00 -1.68 -19.56
N LEU A 33 5.77 -2.07 -19.93
CA LEU A 33 4.58 -1.28 -19.68
C LEU A 33 4.34 -1.10 -18.18
N TYR A 34 4.48 -2.16 -17.38
CA TYR A 34 4.38 -2.08 -15.92
C TYR A 34 5.41 -1.11 -15.32
N LEU A 35 6.68 -1.20 -15.79
CA LEU A 35 7.74 -0.29 -15.36
C LEU A 35 7.45 1.16 -15.75
N ALA A 36 7.03 1.40 -16.99
CA ALA A 36 6.69 2.74 -17.45
C ALA A 36 5.52 3.35 -16.66
N MET A 37 4.49 2.55 -16.36
CA MET A 37 3.32 2.99 -15.58
C MET A 37 3.61 3.25 -14.11
N THR A 38 4.60 2.58 -13.53
CA THR A 38 4.95 2.76 -12.11
C THR A 38 6.06 3.79 -11.93
N LEU A 39 7.17 3.67 -12.67
CA LEU A 39 8.31 4.58 -12.57
C LEU A 39 8.04 5.94 -13.22
N GLY A 40 7.30 5.98 -14.34
CA GLY A 40 7.00 7.23 -15.02
C GLY A 40 6.31 8.25 -14.09
N PRO A 41 5.12 7.93 -13.56
CA PRO A 41 4.45 8.81 -12.59
C PRO A 41 5.27 9.06 -11.32
N ALA A 42 6.02 8.06 -10.83
CA ALA A 42 6.86 8.23 -9.64
C ALA A 42 7.95 9.28 -9.87
N LEU A 43 8.63 9.25 -11.03
CA LEU A 43 9.65 10.25 -11.38
C LEU A 43 9.06 11.63 -11.63
N MET A 44 7.88 11.71 -12.26
CA MET A 44 7.17 12.97 -12.46
C MET A 44 6.75 13.59 -11.12
N LEU A 45 6.25 12.79 -10.18
CA LEU A 45 5.91 13.23 -8.84
C LEU A 45 7.14 13.66 -8.06
N LEU A 46 8.25 12.93 -8.17
CA LEU A 46 9.51 13.30 -7.55
C LEU A 46 9.98 14.68 -8.03
N ALA A 47 9.97 14.90 -9.35
CA ALA A 47 10.33 16.22 -9.92
C ALA A 47 9.35 17.33 -9.52
N ALA A 48 8.04 17.03 -9.45
CA ALA A 48 7.02 18.00 -9.05
C ALA A 48 7.10 18.38 -7.57
N PHE A 49 7.54 17.46 -6.73
CA PHE A 49 7.68 17.69 -5.29
C PHE A 49 9.07 18.12 -4.87
N ASP A 50 10.02 18.22 -5.80
CA ASP A 50 11.33 18.75 -5.51
C ASP A 50 11.22 20.21 -5.06
N GLY A 51 11.77 20.50 -3.88
CA GLY A 51 11.70 21.84 -3.27
C GLY A 51 10.36 22.24 -2.64
N VAL A 52 9.34 21.38 -2.65
CA VAL A 52 8.07 21.67 -1.95
C VAL A 52 8.27 21.65 -0.44
N ASN A 53 8.01 22.79 0.19
CA ASN A 53 8.08 22.97 1.63
C ASN A 53 6.70 23.30 2.20
N GLY A 54 6.44 22.83 3.43
CA GLY A 54 5.18 23.13 4.11
C GLY A 54 4.76 22.00 5.08
N LYS A 55 3.68 22.23 5.81
CA LYS A 55 3.17 21.28 6.79
C LYS A 55 2.80 19.93 6.16
N LEU A 56 2.18 19.96 4.98
CA LEU A 56 1.77 18.76 4.27
C LEU A 56 2.99 17.95 3.78
N ALA A 57 4.00 18.64 3.22
CA ALA A 57 5.26 18.01 2.84
C ALA A 57 5.95 17.36 4.06
N GLY A 58 5.92 18.03 5.22
CA GLY A 58 6.44 17.49 6.48
C GLY A 58 5.73 16.21 6.94
N TRP A 59 4.42 16.10 6.71
CA TRP A 59 3.66 14.90 7.03
C TRP A 59 4.03 13.71 6.15
N ILE A 60 4.12 13.95 4.84
CA ILE A 60 4.50 12.90 3.86
C ILE A 60 5.95 12.46 4.08
N THR A 61 6.85 13.41 4.30
CA THR A 61 8.28 13.12 4.53
C THR A 61 8.52 12.34 5.83
N ALA A 62 7.64 12.42 6.82
CA ALA A 62 7.75 11.61 8.03
C ALA A 62 7.71 10.10 7.71
N PHE A 63 6.83 9.68 6.81
CA PHE A 63 6.78 8.29 6.34
C PHE A 63 7.98 7.93 5.45
N GLY A 64 8.38 8.84 4.55
CA GLY A 64 9.52 8.63 3.65
C GLY A 64 10.87 8.50 4.35
N ARG A 65 11.01 9.01 5.58
CA ARG A 65 12.24 8.87 6.38
C ARG A 65 12.38 7.51 7.04
N VAL A 66 11.29 6.79 7.23
CA VAL A 66 11.24 5.51 7.98
C VAL A 66 10.40 4.45 7.25
N PRO A 67 10.65 4.22 5.94
CA PRO A 67 9.78 3.39 5.12
C PRO A 67 9.75 1.94 5.58
N PHE A 68 10.88 1.38 6.01
CA PHE A 68 10.96 0.01 6.51
C PHE A 68 10.23 -0.15 7.83
N PHE A 69 10.41 0.78 8.76
CA PHE A 69 9.69 0.78 10.04
C PHE A 69 8.17 0.86 9.81
N TYR A 70 7.72 1.79 8.98
CA TYR A 70 6.30 1.89 8.60
C TYR A 70 5.79 0.57 8.01
N TYR A 71 6.55 -0.04 7.08
CA TYR A 71 6.20 -1.30 6.45
C TYR A 71 5.98 -2.41 7.47
N VAL A 72 6.88 -2.57 8.42
CA VAL A 72 6.77 -3.61 9.45
C VAL A 72 5.57 -3.36 10.36
N VAL A 73 5.47 -2.15 10.91
CA VAL A 73 4.40 -1.84 11.89
C VAL A 73 3.01 -1.89 11.26
N HIS A 74 2.84 -1.40 10.01
CA HIS A 74 1.51 -1.43 9.38
C HIS A 74 1.03 -2.85 9.09
N ILE A 75 1.91 -3.79 8.74
CA ILE A 75 1.53 -5.19 8.52
C ILE A 75 0.95 -5.78 9.81
N TYR A 76 1.63 -5.62 10.94
CA TYR A 76 1.12 -6.12 12.21
C TYR A 76 -0.20 -5.45 12.60
N LEU A 77 -0.30 -4.13 12.40
CA LEU A 77 -1.52 -3.39 12.71
C LEU A 77 -2.71 -3.85 11.86
N ILE A 78 -2.51 -4.00 10.53
CA ILE A 78 -3.58 -4.46 9.63
C ILE A 78 -4.04 -5.88 9.99
N HIS A 79 -3.10 -6.78 10.30
CA HIS A 79 -3.47 -8.12 10.73
C HIS A 79 -4.22 -8.13 12.07
N ALA A 80 -3.77 -7.33 13.03
CA ALA A 80 -4.49 -7.17 14.30
C ALA A 80 -5.91 -6.63 14.10
N LEU A 81 -6.07 -5.63 13.23
CA LEU A 81 -7.39 -5.09 12.89
C LEU A 81 -8.26 -6.12 12.15
N ALA A 82 -7.69 -6.92 11.25
CA ALA A 82 -8.41 -7.99 10.57
C ALA A 82 -8.89 -9.07 11.54
N LEU A 83 -8.05 -9.48 12.50
CA LEU A 83 -8.43 -10.42 13.56
C LEU A 83 -9.53 -9.85 14.46
N LEU A 84 -9.39 -8.59 14.89
CA LEU A 84 -10.40 -7.91 15.70
C LEU A 84 -11.73 -7.79 14.94
N PHE A 85 -11.69 -7.39 13.68
CA PHE A 85 -12.87 -7.28 12.83
C PHE A 85 -13.56 -8.65 12.65
N SER A 86 -12.79 -9.72 12.41
CA SER A 86 -13.33 -11.07 12.32
C SER A 86 -13.98 -11.51 13.63
N TRP A 87 -13.33 -11.25 14.74
CA TRP A 87 -13.87 -11.59 16.05
C TRP A 87 -15.17 -10.85 16.38
N VAL A 88 -15.25 -9.56 16.05
CA VAL A 88 -16.44 -8.74 16.29
C VAL A 88 -17.60 -9.11 15.37
N THR A 89 -17.32 -9.40 14.07
CA THR A 89 -18.38 -9.62 13.08
C THR A 89 -18.85 -11.07 12.97
N ILE A 90 -17.93 -12.02 13.19
CA ILE A 90 -18.20 -13.46 13.01
C ILE A 90 -18.14 -14.22 14.35
N GLY A 91 -17.53 -13.64 15.38
CA GLY A 91 -17.31 -14.30 16.66
C GLY A 91 -16.17 -15.34 16.65
N SER A 92 -15.45 -15.49 15.54
CA SER A 92 -14.36 -16.45 15.40
C SER A 92 -13.24 -15.93 14.49
N ILE A 93 -12.01 -16.27 14.83
CA ILE A 93 -10.81 -16.04 14.02
C ILE A 93 -10.23 -17.34 13.44
N ALA A 94 -10.78 -18.50 13.85
CA ALA A 94 -10.22 -19.81 13.51
C ALA A 94 -10.15 -20.08 12.00
N TRP A 95 -11.12 -19.57 11.23
CA TRP A 95 -11.16 -19.73 9.78
C TRP A 95 -9.94 -19.11 9.07
N MET A 96 -9.34 -18.04 9.64
CA MET A 96 -8.16 -17.41 9.06
C MET A 96 -6.92 -18.30 9.10
N PHE A 97 -6.91 -19.31 9.98
CA PHE A 97 -5.78 -20.23 10.19
C PHE A 97 -6.11 -21.66 9.78
N ALA A 98 -7.36 -21.95 9.38
CA ALA A 98 -7.83 -23.30 9.13
C ALA A 98 -7.33 -23.91 7.81
N SER A 99 -7.02 -23.09 6.82
CA SER A 99 -6.57 -23.53 5.48
C SER A 99 -5.66 -22.48 4.82
N SER A 100 -4.91 -22.90 3.80
CA SER A 100 -4.09 -21.98 2.99
C SER A 100 -4.41 -22.19 1.50
N PRO A 101 -5.06 -21.24 0.82
CA PRO A 101 -5.57 -19.96 1.32
C PRO A 101 -6.79 -20.10 2.25
N PRO A 102 -7.01 -19.15 3.17
CA PRO A 102 -8.17 -19.18 4.06
C PRO A 102 -9.48 -19.06 3.27
N GLN A 103 -10.45 -19.91 3.62
CA GLN A 103 -11.80 -19.83 3.03
C GLN A 103 -12.58 -18.70 3.72
N LYS A 104 -12.80 -17.61 3.00
CA LYS A 104 -13.48 -16.43 3.50
C LYS A 104 -14.98 -16.72 3.73
N PRO A 105 -15.52 -16.50 4.96
CA PRO A 105 -16.96 -16.56 5.19
C PRO A 105 -17.74 -15.54 4.37
N ALA A 106 -18.98 -15.87 3.99
CA ALA A 106 -19.80 -15.01 3.13
C ALA A 106 -20.06 -13.60 3.72
N ASN A 107 -20.14 -13.51 5.05
CA ASN A 107 -20.42 -12.26 5.77
C ASN A 107 -19.17 -11.51 6.21
N TYR A 108 -17.97 -11.94 5.79
CA TYR A 108 -16.73 -11.24 6.15
C TYR A 108 -16.28 -10.30 5.05
N GLY A 109 -16.01 -9.07 5.40
CA GLY A 109 -15.41 -8.06 4.52
C GLY A 109 -16.09 -6.72 4.68
N LEU A 110 -15.42 -5.71 4.14
CA LEU A 110 -15.90 -4.35 4.04
C LEU A 110 -16.16 -4.02 2.57
N ASP A 111 -17.08 -3.13 2.32
CA ASP A 111 -17.25 -2.46 1.03
C ASP A 111 -16.08 -1.50 0.74
N LEU A 112 -15.99 -1.02 -0.47
CA LEU A 112 -14.89 -0.16 -0.91
C LEU A 112 -14.73 1.11 -0.04
N PRO A 113 -15.78 1.86 0.32
CA PRO A 113 -15.69 2.97 1.26
C PRO A 113 -15.15 2.57 2.63
N GLY A 114 -15.57 1.42 3.16
CA GLY A 114 -15.08 0.88 4.42
C GLY A 114 -13.60 0.55 4.39
N ILE A 115 -13.11 -0.02 3.29
CA ILE A 115 -11.68 -0.29 3.09
C ILE A 115 -10.87 1.01 3.10
N TYR A 116 -11.33 2.05 2.39
CA TYR A 116 -10.67 3.36 2.39
C TYR A 116 -10.69 4.03 3.76
N ALA A 117 -11.78 3.89 4.51
CA ALA A 117 -11.88 4.42 5.87
C ALA A 117 -10.85 3.75 6.82
N VAL A 118 -10.74 2.43 6.77
CA VAL A 118 -9.74 1.67 7.54
C VAL A 118 -8.32 2.06 7.12
N TRP A 119 -8.06 2.16 5.81
CA TRP A 119 -6.75 2.58 5.30
C TRP A 119 -6.36 3.96 5.84
N LEU A 120 -7.26 4.94 5.75
CA LEU A 120 -7.01 6.29 6.24
C LEU A 120 -6.78 6.30 7.76
N ALA A 121 -7.58 5.54 8.52
CA ALA A 121 -7.41 5.40 9.96
C ALA A 121 -6.03 4.83 10.32
N VAL A 122 -5.56 3.81 9.61
CA VAL A 122 -4.23 3.22 9.80
C VAL A 122 -3.12 4.25 9.53
N VAL A 123 -3.23 5.01 8.44
CA VAL A 123 -2.23 6.05 8.10
C VAL A 123 -2.19 7.13 9.20
N ILE A 124 -3.35 7.61 9.64
CA ILE A 124 -3.45 8.64 10.69
C ILE A 124 -2.86 8.11 12.01
N LEU A 125 -3.18 6.88 12.38
CA LEU A 125 -2.72 6.27 13.62
C LEU A 125 -1.21 6.02 13.63
N LEU A 126 -0.65 5.65 12.48
CA LEU A 126 0.80 5.40 12.36
C LEU A 126 1.63 6.67 12.22
N TYR A 127 1.02 7.79 11.84
CA TYR A 127 1.74 9.05 11.67
C TYR A 127 2.55 9.47 12.92
N PRO A 128 1.97 9.56 14.14
CA PRO A 128 2.75 9.96 15.31
C PRO A 128 3.87 8.97 15.64
N VAL A 129 3.65 7.68 15.41
CA VAL A 129 4.65 6.63 15.65
C VAL A 129 5.82 6.76 14.67
N CYS A 130 5.52 6.95 13.38
CA CYS A 130 6.55 7.17 12.35
C CYS A 130 7.32 8.46 12.57
N ARG A 131 6.64 9.53 12.97
CA ARG A 131 7.28 10.81 13.30
C ARG A 131 8.23 10.68 14.49
N TRP A 132 7.77 10.05 15.56
CA TRP A 132 8.60 9.77 16.73
C TRP A 132 9.85 8.97 16.36
N PHE A 133 9.70 7.90 15.58
CA PHE A 133 10.83 7.08 15.16
C PHE A 133 11.77 7.84 14.21
N ALA A 134 11.24 8.66 13.29
CA ALA A 134 12.03 9.51 12.42
C ALA A 134 12.86 10.54 13.21
N ASP A 135 12.32 11.07 14.31
CA ASP A 135 13.04 12.00 15.19
C ASP A 135 14.15 11.28 15.96
N ILE A 136 13.93 10.05 16.44
CA ILE A 136 14.99 9.22 17.05
C ILE A 136 16.12 8.96 16.03
N LYS A 137 15.75 8.52 14.83
CA LYS A 137 16.70 8.23 13.74
C LYS A 137 17.59 9.45 13.43
N ARG A 138 17.02 10.65 13.45
CA ARG A 138 17.77 11.89 13.18
C ARG A 138 18.85 12.20 14.20
N HIS A 139 18.67 11.77 15.47
CA HIS A 139 19.62 12.02 16.56
C HIS A 139 20.65 10.89 16.74
N ARG A 140 20.54 9.82 15.96
CA ARG A 140 21.46 8.67 16.02
C ARG A 140 22.36 8.66 14.80
N ALA A 141 23.67 8.75 15.01
CA ALA A 141 24.70 8.82 13.95
C ALA A 141 25.24 7.44 13.54
N GLU A 142 24.75 6.36 14.14
CA GLU A 142 25.23 5.00 13.86
C GLU A 142 24.79 4.53 12.47
N TRP A 143 25.69 3.93 11.71
CA TRP A 143 25.49 3.57 10.31
C TRP A 143 24.30 2.64 10.05
N TRP A 144 23.97 1.74 10.98
CA TRP A 144 22.87 0.79 10.83
C TRP A 144 21.47 1.42 10.94
N TRP A 145 21.37 2.62 11.53
CA TRP A 145 20.10 3.37 11.53
C TRP A 145 19.69 3.84 10.14
N SER A 146 20.64 3.91 9.18
CA SER A 146 20.32 4.31 7.81
C SER A 146 19.45 3.27 7.08
N TYR A 147 19.46 2.02 7.53
CA TYR A 147 18.67 0.93 6.94
C TYR A 147 17.28 0.77 7.57
N LEU A 148 17.01 1.34 8.71
CA LEU A 148 15.70 1.37 9.39
C LEU A 148 14.93 2.65 9.04
#